data_fe596398f8e8b7c05d8e06092f8dc3fe
#
_entry.id   fe596398f8e8b7c05d8e06092f8dc3fe
#
_cell.length_a   1.000
_cell.length_b   1.000
_cell.length_c   1.000
_cell.angle_alpha   90.00
_cell.angle_beta   90.00
_cell.angle_gamma   90.00
#
_symmetry.space_group_name_H-M   'P 1'
#
loop_
_entity.id
_entity.type
_entity.pdbx_description
1 polymer ?
#
loop_
_entity_poly.entity_id
_entity_poly.type
_entity_poly.pdbx_seq_one_letter_code
_entity_poly.pdbx_strand_id
1 'polypeptide(L)'
;VVLGLIVVNVQDDHTDVRQSTIAEAGALGDIYDALEGVDPARRGPLQADVRRYLQIVVDDEWPALRQGVGSPRAEAELRALAAGVIALDEQHRGSQAVQQTLLNELDAALDARRSRIFVGFRGINRGTWAVVILGAMIVIGFAALFPLRARGRVAVVGLTASIFGLMLFLI
;
A
#
# COMPACT_ATOMS: atom_id res chain seq x y z
N VAL A 1 -26.07 -1.43 -8.71
CA VAL A 1 -25.58 -0.35 -7.80
C VAL A 1 -24.54 -0.91 -6.83
N VAL A 2 -24.82 -1.97 -6.06
CA VAL A 2 -23.88 -2.54 -5.06
C VAL A 2 -22.57 -3.03 -5.70
N LEU A 3 -22.63 -3.68 -6.85
CA LEU A 3 -21.46 -4.17 -7.58
C LEU A 3 -20.55 -3.03 -8.08
N GLY A 4 -21.15 -1.92 -8.55
CA GLY A 4 -20.38 -0.73 -8.95
C GLY A 4 -19.63 -0.09 -7.79
N LEU A 5 -20.22 -0.07 -6.58
CA LEU A 5 -19.59 0.44 -5.37
C LEU A 5 -18.38 -0.40 -4.93
N ILE A 6 -18.44 -1.73 -5.11
CA ILE A 6 -17.32 -2.62 -4.77
C ILE A 6 -16.14 -2.41 -5.73
N VAL A 7 -16.40 -2.28 -7.03
CA VAL A 7 -15.35 -2.01 -8.03
C VAL A 7 -14.67 -0.66 -7.76
N VAL A 8 -15.43 0.37 -7.44
CA VAL A 8 -14.87 1.69 -7.09
C VAL A 8 -13.98 1.59 -5.85
N ASN A 9 -14.42 0.92 -4.78
CA ASN A 9 -13.62 0.76 -3.57
C ASN A 9 -12.29 0.02 -3.81
N VAL A 10 -12.29 -1.01 -4.65
CA VAL A 10 -11.05 -1.76 -4.96
C VAL A 10 -10.09 -0.93 -5.81
N GLN A 11 -10.59 -0.12 -6.74
CA GLN A 11 -9.76 0.80 -7.51
C GLN A 11 -9.16 1.90 -6.63
N ASP A 12 -9.91 2.41 -5.66
CA ASP A 12 -9.41 3.41 -4.71
C ASP A 12 -8.28 2.83 -3.85
N ASP A 13 -8.43 1.60 -3.30
CA ASP A 13 -7.40 0.94 -2.51
C ASP A 13 -6.09 0.71 -3.30
N HIS A 14 -6.17 0.32 -4.59
CA HIS A 14 -4.99 0.18 -5.45
C HIS A 14 -4.30 1.53 -5.72
N THR A 15 -5.08 2.58 -5.91
CA THR A 15 -4.55 3.93 -6.14
C THR A 15 -3.86 4.44 -4.88
N ASP A 16 -4.44 4.21 -3.71
CA ASP A 16 -3.91 4.63 -2.41
C ASP A 16 -2.59 3.94 -2.06
N VAL A 17 -2.47 2.61 -2.30
CA VAL A 17 -1.20 1.87 -2.12
C VAL A 17 -0.12 2.42 -3.05
N ARG A 18 -0.46 2.66 -4.32
CA ARG A 18 0.50 3.20 -5.28
C ARG A 18 0.94 4.60 -4.90
N GLN A 19 0.01 5.46 -4.48
CA GLN A 19 0.29 6.83 -4.09
C GLN A 19 1.16 6.88 -2.82
N SER A 20 0.85 6.07 -1.80
CA SER A 20 1.68 5.99 -0.60
C SER A 20 3.07 5.42 -0.87
N THR A 21 3.20 4.47 -1.81
CA THR A 21 4.52 3.95 -2.23
C THR A 21 5.35 5.03 -2.92
N ILE A 22 4.73 5.83 -3.81
CA ILE A 22 5.41 6.94 -4.50
C ILE A 22 5.80 8.02 -3.50
N ALA A 23 4.91 8.36 -2.55
CA ALA A 23 5.20 9.35 -1.52
C ALA A 23 6.35 8.91 -0.61
N GLU A 24 6.39 7.65 -0.18
CA GLU A 24 7.47 7.09 0.62
C GLU A 24 8.82 7.13 -0.13
N ALA A 25 8.82 6.71 -1.39
CA ALA A 25 10.03 6.74 -2.23
C ALA A 25 10.50 8.17 -2.50
N GLY A 26 9.57 9.11 -2.70
CA GLY A 26 9.86 10.54 -2.86
C GLY A 26 10.52 11.12 -1.61
N ALA A 27 9.90 10.96 -0.45
CA ALA A 27 10.45 11.45 0.82
C ALA A 27 11.84 10.88 1.13
N LEU A 28 12.07 9.58 0.83
CA LEU A 28 13.39 8.96 0.98
C LEU A 28 14.42 9.51 -0.02
N GLY A 29 14.00 9.85 -1.23
CA GLY A 29 14.82 10.56 -2.22
C GLY A 29 15.21 11.95 -1.73
N ASP A 30 14.25 12.70 -1.22
CA ASP A 30 14.46 14.05 -0.66
C ASP A 30 15.38 14.02 0.58
N ILE A 31 15.26 12.98 1.44
CA ILE A 31 16.22 12.74 2.52
C ILE A 31 17.61 12.50 1.95
N TYR A 32 17.74 11.63 0.94
CA TYR A 32 19.02 11.30 0.34
C TYR A 32 19.73 12.54 -0.24
N ASP A 33 18.98 13.40 -0.91
CA ASP A 33 19.47 14.64 -1.52
C ASP A 33 19.77 15.70 -0.44
N ALA A 34 18.92 15.86 0.58
CA ALA A 34 19.16 16.78 1.68
C ALA A 34 20.42 16.43 2.50
N LEU A 35 20.80 15.14 2.55
CA LEU A 35 22.04 14.69 3.17
C LEU A 35 23.29 15.23 2.47
N GLU A 36 23.21 15.74 1.22
CA GLU A 36 24.32 16.43 0.57
C GLU A 36 24.77 17.69 1.35
N GLY A 37 23.88 18.31 2.10
CA GLY A 37 24.19 19.43 3.00
C GLY A 37 24.84 19.04 4.33
N VAL A 38 25.03 17.75 4.59
CA VAL A 38 25.61 17.21 5.82
C VAL A 38 27.10 16.90 5.64
N ASP A 39 27.85 16.98 6.73
CA ASP A 39 29.29 16.64 6.74
C ASP A 39 29.54 15.26 6.10
N PRO A 40 30.52 15.13 5.19
CA PRO A 40 30.81 13.89 4.47
C PRO A 40 31.02 12.66 5.36
N ALA A 41 31.57 12.85 6.57
CA ALA A 41 31.81 11.75 7.50
C ALA A 41 30.51 11.13 8.03
N ARG A 42 29.43 11.91 8.13
CA ARG A 42 28.10 11.48 8.59
C ARG A 42 27.14 11.18 7.45
N ARG A 43 27.25 11.89 6.34
CA ARG A 43 26.43 11.70 5.13
C ARG A 43 26.50 10.27 4.62
N GLY A 44 27.70 9.73 4.43
CA GLY A 44 27.92 8.42 3.85
C GLY A 44 27.17 7.29 4.58
N PRO A 45 27.29 7.16 5.89
CA PRO A 45 26.53 6.21 6.69
C PRO A 45 25.01 6.37 6.53
N LEU A 46 24.47 7.60 6.65
CA LEU A 46 23.03 7.86 6.54
C LEU A 46 22.47 7.57 5.14
N GLN A 47 23.21 7.92 4.09
CA GLN A 47 22.84 7.55 2.73
C GLN A 47 22.88 6.02 2.51
N ALA A 48 23.77 5.32 3.21
CA ALA A 48 23.80 3.86 3.19
C ALA A 48 22.58 3.26 3.90
N ASP A 49 22.13 3.86 5.01
CA ASP A 49 20.94 3.43 5.74
C ASP A 49 19.66 3.63 4.89
N VAL A 50 19.51 4.76 4.18
CA VAL A 50 18.42 4.98 3.23
C VAL A 50 18.38 3.87 2.17
N ARG A 51 19.52 3.58 1.54
CA ARG A 51 19.60 2.50 0.52
C ARG A 51 19.27 1.13 1.10
N ARG A 52 19.77 0.84 2.31
CA ARG A 52 19.51 -0.43 2.99
C ARG A 52 18.03 -0.58 3.33
N TYR A 53 17.40 0.50 3.81
CA TYR A 53 15.96 0.51 4.06
C TYR A 53 15.16 0.19 2.79
N LEU A 54 15.44 0.87 1.68
CA LEU A 54 14.77 0.62 0.40
C LEU A 54 14.91 -0.83 -0.06
N GLN A 55 16.10 -1.41 0.13
CA GLN A 55 16.36 -2.81 -0.21
C GLN A 55 15.56 -3.77 0.66
N ILE A 56 15.48 -3.51 1.98
CA ILE A 56 14.67 -4.30 2.91
C ILE A 56 13.17 -4.19 2.57
N VAL A 57 12.70 -3.02 2.17
CA VAL A 57 11.31 -2.85 1.73
C VAL A 57 11.00 -3.75 0.55
N VAL A 58 11.87 -3.79 -0.46
CA VAL A 58 11.67 -4.62 -1.66
C VAL A 58 11.78 -6.12 -1.33
N ASP A 59 12.80 -6.51 -0.56
CA ASP A 59 13.15 -7.92 -0.37
C ASP A 59 12.33 -8.59 0.74
N ASP A 60 12.00 -7.86 1.81
CA ASP A 60 11.33 -8.41 2.99
C ASP A 60 9.88 -7.89 3.14
N GLU A 61 9.67 -6.55 3.04
CA GLU A 61 8.37 -5.99 3.42
C GLU A 61 7.29 -6.25 2.36
N TRP A 62 7.62 -6.17 1.07
CA TRP A 62 6.66 -6.47 0.01
C TRP A 62 6.18 -7.93 0.04
N PRO A 63 7.05 -8.95 0.21
CA PRO A 63 6.61 -10.32 0.43
C PRO A 63 5.76 -10.50 1.69
N ALA A 64 6.12 -9.83 2.80
CA ALA A 64 5.40 -9.91 4.06
C ALA A 64 4.00 -9.27 3.97
N LEU A 65 3.86 -8.15 3.25
CA LEU A 65 2.57 -7.49 3.02
C LEU A 65 1.58 -8.37 2.26
N ARG A 66 2.04 -9.25 1.37
CA ARG A 66 1.17 -10.25 0.72
C ARG A 66 0.56 -11.24 1.71
N GLN A 67 1.20 -11.41 2.87
CA GLN A 67 0.72 -12.25 3.96
C GLN A 67 -0.04 -11.45 5.03
N GLY A 68 -0.23 -10.14 4.82
CA GLY A 68 -0.89 -9.26 5.75
C GLY A 68 -0.02 -8.88 6.97
N VAL A 69 1.31 -8.84 6.83
CA VAL A 69 2.24 -8.48 7.92
C VAL A 69 3.24 -7.44 7.43
N GLY A 70 3.56 -6.44 8.26
CA GLY A 70 4.68 -5.53 8.00
C GLY A 70 6.02 -6.17 8.38
N SER A 71 7.12 -5.67 7.81
CA SER A 71 8.46 -6.17 8.15
C SER A 71 9.00 -5.46 9.40
N PRO A 72 9.26 -6.20 10.50
CA PRO A 72 9.93 -5.64 11.68
C PRO A 72 11.34 -5.14 11.37
N ARG A 73 12.00 -5.74 10.36
CA ARG A 73 13.33 -5.36 9.91
C ARG A 73 13.33 -3.99 9.21
N ALA A 74 12.35 -3.75 8.32
CA ALA A 74 12.17 -2.45 7.69
C ALA A 74 11.88 -1.36 8.74
N GLU A 75 11.06 -1.69 9.74
CA GLU A 75 10.76 -0.76 10.84
C GLU A 75 12.00 -0.44 11.69
N ALA A 76 12.83 -1.42 11.98
CA ALA A 76 14.06 -1.23 12.74
C ALA A 76 15.07 -0.35 11.96
N GLU A 77 15.22 -0.56 10.66
CA GLU A 77 16.11 0.24 9.81
C GLU A 77 15.65 1.68 9.69
N LEU A 78 14.34 1.91 9.52
CA LEU A 78 13.79 3.27 9.46
C LEU A 78 13.95 4.01 10.79
N ARG A 79 13.83 3.31 11.93
CA ARG A 79 14.13 3.89 13.25
C ARG A 79 15.61 4.21 13.42
N ALA A 80 16.50 3.37 12.89
CA ALA A 80 17.93 3.61 12.92
C ALA A 80 18.29 4.87 12.11
N LEU A 81 17.73 5.02 10.92
CA LEU A 81 17.84 6.24 10.10
C LEU A 81 17.34 7.46 10.87
N ALA A 82 16.17 7.37 11.51
CA ALA A 82 15.61 8.45 12.32
C ALA A 82 16.55 8.86 13.48
N ALA A 83 17.08 7.89 14.21
CA ALA A 83 18.04 8.15 15.28
C ALA A 83 19.32 8.82 14.75
N GLY A 84 19.80 8.40 13.58
CA GLY A 84 20.96 9.01 12.93
C GLY A 84 20.73 10.47 12.51
N VAL A 85 19.54 10.79 11.98
CA VAL A 85 19.13 12.15 11.62
C VAL A 85 19.00 13.03 12.87
N ILE A 86 18.39 12.52 13.94
CA ILE A 86 18.26 13.25 15.21
C ILE A 86 19.64 13.54 15.82
N ALA A 87 20.56 12.60 15.75
CA ALA A 87 21.92 12.76 16.27
C ALA A 87 22.77 13.80 15.50
N LEU A 88 22.30 14.32 14.36
CA LEU A 88 22.96 15.42 13.65
C LEU A 88 22.87 16.75 14.40
N ASP A 89 21.87 16.95 15.26
CA ASP A 89 21.58 18.22 15.95
C ASP A 89 22.66 18.62 16.97
N GLU A 90 23.34 17.68 17.58
CA GLU A 90 24.16 17.94 18.76
C GLU A 90 25.47 18.73 18.49
N GLN A 91 25.89 18.95 17.23
CA GLN A 91 27.25 19.42 16.99
C GLN A 91 27.49 20.61 16.04
N HIS A 92 26.50 21.11 15.27
CA HIS A 92 26.74 22.18 14.31
C HIS A 92 25.58 23.17 14.15
N ARG A 93 25.78 24.43 14.59
CA ARG A 93 24.81 25.54 14.45
C ARG A 93 24.53 26.01 13.00
N GLY A 94 25.19 25.43 11.99
CA GLY A 94 25.03 25.81 10.58
C GLY A 94 24.00 25.00 9.79
N SER A 95 23.47 23.92 10.35
CA SER A 95 22.64 22.94 9.60
C SER A 95 21.19 22.83 10.07
N GLN A 96 20.70 23.78 10.88
CA GLN A 96 19.31 23.71 11.40
C GLN A 96 18.26 23.58 10.28
N ALA A 97 18.45 24.30 9.16
CA ALA A 97 17.53 24.21 8.02
C ALA A 97 17.58 22.83 7.36
N VAL A 98 18.76 22.27 7.16
CA VAL A 98 18.94 20.92 6.57
C VAL A 98 18.35 19.87 7.50
N GLN A 99 18.62 19.97 8.80
CA GLN A 99 18.07 19.05 9.78
C GLN A 99 16.54 19.13 9.84
N GLN A 100 15.95 20.33 9.82
CA GLN A 100 14.51 20.51 9.81
C GLN A 100 13.89 19.86 8.55
N THR A 101 14.54 20.02 7.40
CA THR A 101 14.13 19.34 6.16
C THR A 101 14.19 17.83 6.33
N LEU A 102 15.31 17.29 6.82
CA LEU A 102 15.46 15.86 7.05
C LEU A 102 14.41 15.27 8.00
N LEU A 103 14.06 16.00 9.06
CA LEU A 103 13.02 15.57 10.01
C LEU A 103 11.64 15.61 9.37
N ASN A 104 11.33 16.63 8.57
CA ASN A 104 10.05 16.74 7.88
C ASN A 104 9.88 15.60 6.85
N GLU A 105 10.92 15.33 6.06
CA GLU A 105 10.88 14.24 5.08
C GLU A 105 10.85 12.85 5.75
N LEU A 106 11.49 12.72 6.91
CA LEU A 106 11.41 11.50 7.71
C LEU A 106 9.99 11.24 8.22
N ASP A 107 9.30 12.27 8.70
CA ASP A 107 7.89 12.17 9.11
C ASP A 107 7.00 11.82 7.91
N ALA A 108 7.24 12.43 6.75
CA ALA A 108 6.54 12.11 5.51
C ALA A 108 6.76 10.65 5.08
N ALA A 109 7.98 10.14 5.15
CA ALA A 109 8.30 8.75 4.86
C ALA A 109 7.62 7.77 5.83
N LEU A 110 7.62 8.10 7.14
CA LEU A 110 6.94 7.31 8.17
C LEU A 110 5.42 7.24 7.94
N ASP A 111 4.80 8.37 7.62
CA ASP A 111 3.36 8.44 7.38
C ASP A 111 2.97 7.72 6.08
N ALA A 112 3.74 7.90 5.02
CA ALA A 112 3.55 7.18 3.76
C ALA A 112 3.68 5.66 3.95
N ARG A 113 4.69 5.20 4.71
CA ARG A 113 4.84 3.78 5.05
C ARG A 113 3.65 3.25 5.85
N ARG A 114 3.19 3.98 6.88
CA ARG A 114 2.01 3.59 7.67
C ARG A 114 0.77 3.47 6.79
N SER A 115 0.56 4.45 5.90
CA SER A 115 -0.55 4.44 4.94
C SER A 115 -0.47 3.22 4.03
N ARG A 116 0.70 2.93 3.44
CA ARG A 116 0.92 1.77 2.57
C ARG A 116 0.64 0.45 3.29
N ILE A 117 1.14 0.29 4.51
CA ILE A 117 0.89 -0.90 5.33
C ILE A 117 -0.61 -1.01 5.66
N PHE A 118 -1.25 0.07 6.10
CA PHE A 118 -2.65 0.07 6.50
C PHE A 118 -3.59 -0.27 5.33
N VAL A 119 -3.35 0.30 4.16
CA VAL A 119 -4.13 0.01 2.95
C VAL A 119 -3.82 -1.40 2.45
N GLY A 120 -2.55 -1.82 2.49
CA GLY A 120 -2.15 -3.19 2.13
C GLY A 120 -2.80 -4.28 2.99
N PHE A 121 -3.14 -3.98 4.26
CA PHE A 121 -3.92 -4.88 5.13
C PHE A 121 -5.41 -4.89 4.82
N ARG A 122 -5.92 -3.89 4.13
CA ARG A 122 -7.34 -3.80 3.76
C ARG A 122 -7.75 -4.78 2.68
N GLY A 123 -6.86 -5.58 2.12
CA GLY A 123 -7.16 -6.58 1.09
C GLY A 123 -8.62 -7.06 1.16
N ILE A 124 -9.24 -7.48 0.10
CA ILE A 124 -10.67 -7.79 0.03
C ILE A 124 -11.08 -8.60 1.26
N ASN A 125 -11.74 -7.94 2.20
CA ASN A 125 -12.18 -8.53 3.46
C ASN A 125 -13.02 -9.77 3.17
N ARG A 126 -12.83 -10.84 3.96
CA ARG A 126 -13.66 -12.05 3.91
C ARG A 126 -15.16 -11.75 3.90
N GLY A 127 -15.58 -10.65 4.55
CA GLY A 127 -16.94 -10.14 4.53
C GLY A 127 -17.40 -9.70 3.15
N THR A 128 -16.57 -8.99 2.40
CA THR A 128 -16.86 -8.57 1.02
C THR A 128 -17.03 -9.79 0.11
N TRP A 129 -16.16 -10.79 0.24
CA TRP A 129 -16.30 -12.08 -0.46
C TRP A 129 -17.61 -12.80 -0.12
N ALA A 130 -17.97 -12.82 1.17
CA ALA A 130 -19.25 -13.44 1.60
C ALA A 130 -20.45 -12.73 0.98
N VAL A 131 -20.46 -11.39 0.93
CA VAL A 131 -21.52 -10.59 0.31
C VAL A 131 -21.62 -10.85 -1.19
N VAL A 132 -20.48 -10.91 -1.90
CA VAL A 132 -20.43 -11.19 -3.34
C VAL A 132 -20.98 -12.60 -3.63
N ILE A 133 -20.53 -13.60 -2.89
CA ILE A 133 -21.00 -14.99 -3.07
C ILE A 133 -22.48 -15.11 -2.75
N LEU A 134 -22.93 -14.50 -1.64
CA LEU A 134 -24.35 -14.54 -1.25
C LEU A 134 -25.21 -13.82 -2.29
N GLY A 135 -24.78 -12.66 -2.78
CA GLY A 135 -25.48 -11.94 -3.85
C GLY A 135 -25.58 -12.77 -5.14
N ALA A 136 -24.50 -13.44 -5.52
CA ALA A 136 -24.50 -14.34 -6.67
C ALA A 136 -25.49 -15.51 -6.47
N MET A 137 -25.51 -16.14 -5.29
CA MET A 137 -26.45 -17.21 -4.98
C MET A 137 -27.90 -16.73 -5.01
N ILE A 138 -28.21 -15.56 -4.51
CA ILE A 138 -29.56 -14.98 -4.54
C ILE A 138 -30.01 -14.76 -6.00
N VAL A 139 -29.15 -14.18 -6.84
CA VAL A 139 -29.47 -13.92 -8.26
C VAL A 139 -29.69 -15.22 -9.01
N ILE A 140 -28.83 -16.21 -8.81
CA ILE A 140 -28.99 -17.56 -9.44
C ILE A 140 -30.25 -18.24 -8.93
N GLY A 141 -30.52 -18.21 -7.63
CA GLY A 141 -31.74 -18.77 -7.04
C GLY A 141 -33.01 -18.10 -7.56
N PHE A 142 -33.00 -16.77 -7.69
CA PHE A 142 -34.10 -16.01 -8.25
C PHE A 142 -34.34 -16.39 -9.75
N ALA A 143 -33.27 -16.50 -10.53
CA ALA A 143 -33.36 -16.92 -11.93
C ALA A 143 -33.91 -18.36 -12.10
N ALA A 144 -33.66 -19.22 -11.11
CA ALA A 144 -34.20 -20.60 -11.12
C ALA A 144 -35.70 -20.69 -10.80
N LEU A 145 -36.25 -19.72 -10.05
CA LEU A 145 -37.66 -19.65 -9.67
C LEU A 145 -38.59 -19.24 -10.82
N PHE A 146 -38.05 -18.57 -11.85
CA PHE A 146 -38.88 -18.19 -13.00
C PHE A 146 -39.02 -19.36 -14.00
N PRO A 147 -40.23 -19.61 -14.53
CA PRO A 147 -40.47 -20.63 -15.54
C PRO A 147 -40.00 -20.19 -16.93
N LEU A 148 -38.68 -19.95 -17.06
CA LEU A 148 -38.06 -19.62 -18.32
C LEU A 148 -37.85 -20.88 -19.15
N ARG A 149 -38.04 -20.78 -20.49
CA ARG A 149 -37.65 -21.85 -21.42
C ARG A 149 -36.15 -22.13 -21.23
N ALA A 150 -35.72 -23.38 -21.42
CA ALA A 150 -34.35 -23.84 -21.15
C ALA A 150 -33.28 -22.91 -21.74
N ARG A 151 -33.48 -22.39 -22.95
CA ARG A 151 -32.57 -21.42 -23.61
C ARG A 151 -32.46 -20.08 -22.86
N GLY A 152 -33.57 -19.55 -22.33
CA GLY A 152 -33.60 -18.32 -21.55
C GLY A 152 -32.88 -18.47 -20.20
N ARG A 153 -33.02 -19.63 -19.55
CA ARG A 153 -32.35 -19.95 -18.29
C ARG A 153 -30.83 -20.01 -18.45
N VAL A 154 -30.34 -20.69 -19.50
CA VAL A 154 -28.93 -20.77 -19.84
C VAL A 154 -28.35 -19.35 -20.13
N ALA A 155 -29.10 -18.51 -20.87
CA ALA A 155 -28.70 -17.15 -21.17
C ALA A 155 -28.56 -16.28 -19.89
N VAL A 156 -29.51 -16.33 -18.97
CA VAL A 156 -29.49 -15.57 -17.72
C VAL A 156 -28.34 -16.04 -16.82
N VAL A 157 -28.16 -17.33 -16.62
CA VAL A 157 -27.10 -17.91 -15.84
C VAL A 157 -25.74 -17.59 -16.47
N GLY A 158 -25.59 -17.72 -17.78
CA GLY A 158 -24.37 -17.41 -18.52
C GLY A 158 -23.99 -15.92 -18.43
N LEU A 159 -24.96 -15.02 -18.58
CA LEU A 159 -24.72 -13.57 -18.45
C LEU A 159 -24.30 -13.20 -17.03
N THR A 160 -24.99 -13.76 -16.02
CA THR A 160 -24.66 -13.52 -14.61
C THR A 160 -23.26 -14.04 -14.28
N ALA A 161 -22.92 -15.25 -14.69
CA ALA A 161 -21.60 -15.84 -14.50
C ALA A 161 -20.50 -15.03 -15.21
N SER A 162 -20.77 -14.51 -16.41
CA SER A 162 -19.84 -13.65 -17.15
C SER A 162 -19.61 -12.32 -16.44
N ILE A 163 -20.63 -11.69 -15.89
CA ILE A 163 -20.51 -10.43 -15.14
C ILE A 163 -19.68 -10.67 -13.86
N PHE A 164 -19.96 -11.74 -13.11
CA PHE A 164 -19.19 -12.09 -11.92
C PHE A 164 -17.75 -12.50 -12.26
N GLY A 165 -17.54 -13.25 -13.34
CA GLY A 165 -16.21 -13.64 -13.83
C GLY A 165 -15.38 -12.43 -14.27
N LEU A 166 -15.97 -11.47 -14.98
CA LEU A 166 -15.32 -10.23 -15.36
C LEU A 166 -14.95 -9.39 -14.14
N MET A 167 -15.83 -9.34 -13.15
CA MET A 167 -15.58 -8.63 -11.90
C MET A 167 -14.44 -9.26 -11.12
N LEU A 168 -14.37 -10.60 -11.03
CA LEU A 168 -13.24 -11.31 -10.40
C LEU A 168 -11.92 -11.11 -11.14
N PHE A 169 -11.97 -10.91 -12.45
CA PHE A 169 -10.78 -10.65 -13.25
C PHE A 169 -10.26 -9.21 -13.06
N LEU A 170 -11.15 -8.26 -12.74
CA LEU A 170 -10.82 -6.84 -12.52
C LEU A 170 -10.38 -6.52 -11.07
N ILE A 171 -10.60 -7.45 -10.12
CA ILE A 171 -10.15 -7.39 -8.72
C ILE A 171 -8.81 -8.08 -8.55
#